data_36d91b263320f2a6ea489a45116b2f70
#
_entry.id   36d91b263320f2a6ea489a45116b2f70
#
_cell.length_a   1.000
_cell.length_b   1.000
_cell.length_c   1.000
_cell.angle_alpha   90.00
_cell.angle_beta   90.00
_cell.angle_gamma   90.00
#
_symmetry.space_group_name_H-M   'P 1'
#
loop_
_entity.id
_entity.type
_entity.pdbx_description
1 polymer ?
#
loop_
_entity_poly.entity_id
_entity_poly.type
_entity_poly.pdbx_seq_one_letter_code
_entity_poly.pdbx_strand_id
1 'polypeptide(L)'
;LIDQYHTLYQSYEPDDARYLSLHRGHMMFVRDDERHLVTGELIREKTFTGTRDEIVERLTNLRNAGYSQIAVQYNPGREEMVEDWAPILNAVKAA
;
A
#
# COMPACT_ATOMS: atom_id res chain seq x y z
N LEU A 1 14.06 -2.84 -7.26
CA LEU A 1 13.43 -3.30 -6.02
C LEU A 1 13.29 -4.82 -5.96
N ILE A 2 12.69 -5.46 -6.98
CA ILE A 2 12.48 -6.91 -7.00
C ILE A 2 13.79 -7.67 -6.82
N ASP A 3 14.84 -7.28 -7.54
CA ASP A 3 16.16 -7.92 -7.43
C ASP A 3 16.79 -7.71 -6.05
N GLN A 4 16.63 -6.53 -5.46
CA GLN A 4 17.10 -6.22 -4.11
C GLN A 4 16.37 -7.07 -3.06
N TYR A 5 15.06 -7.21 -3.20
CA TYR A 5 14.26 -8.07 -2.31
C TYR A 5 14.62 -9.55 -2.48
N HIS A 6 14.86 -10.00 -3.72
CA HIS A 6 15.28 -11.35 -4.00
C HIS A 6 16.65 -11.65 -3.39
N THR A 7 17.58 -10.72 -3.48
CA THR A 7 18.91 -10.84 -2.83
C THR A 7 18.76 -10.96 -1.31
N LEU A 8 17.93 -10.11 -0.70
CA LEU A 8 17.63 -10.17 0.73
C LEU A 8 17.00 -11.52 1.12
N TYR A 9 16.01 -11.98 0.35
CA TYR A 9 15.35 -13.27 0.57
C TYR A 9 16.34 -14.45 0.53
N GLN A 10 17.31 -14.44 -0.38
CA GLN A 10 18.32 -15.50 -0.46
C GLN A 10 19.25 -15.57 0.75
N SER A 11 19.33 -14.49 1.54
CA SER A 11 20.11 -14.45 2.77
C SER A 11 19.40 -15.03 4.00
N TYR A 12 18.10 -15.34 3.89
CA TYR A 12 17.32 -15.84 5.02
C TYR A 12 17.60 -17.30 5.33
N GLU A 13 17.57 -17.61 6.61
CA GLU A 13 17.73 -18.96 7.15
C GLU A 13 16.43 -19.40 7.86
N PRO A 14 16.13 -20.71 7.89
CA PRO A 14 16.82 -21.78 7.15
C PRO A 14 16.52 -21.73 5.65
N ASP A 15 17.42 -22.19 4.81
CA ASP A 15 17.32 -22.07 3.36
C ASP A 15 16.15 -22.87 2.74
N ASP A 16 15.72 -23.93 3.38
CA ASP A 16 14.53 -24.72 3.01
C ASP A 16 13.20 -24.11 3.50
N ALA A 17 13.26 -23.07 4.35
CA ALA A 17 12.07 -22.41 4.91
C ALA A 17 12.21 -20.88 5.01
N ARG A 18 12.90 -20.25 4.04
CA ARG A 18 13.10 -18.78 3.99
C ARG A 18 11.82 -17.98 4.11
N TYR A 19 10.69 -18.52 3.67
CA TYR A 19 9.39 -17.89 3.77
C TYR A 19 8.97 -17.58 5.21
N LEU A 20 9.44 -18.34 6.20
CA LEU A 20 9.16 -18.04 7.61
C LEU A 20 9.79 -16.71 8.05
N SER A 21 11.02 -16.45 7.60
CA SER A 21 11.68 -15.17 7.85
C SER A 21 11.06 -14.03 7.05
N LEU A 22 10.66 -14.30 5.80
CA LEU A 22 10.00 -13.32 4.96
C LEU A 22 8.67 -12.83 5.57
N HIS A 23 7.89 -13.73 6.17
CA HIS A 23 6.60 -13.40 6.79
C HIS A 23 6.71 -12.87 8.22
N ARG A 24 7.89 -12.88 8.82
CA ARG A 24 8.07 -12.33 10.17
C ARG A 24 7.70 -10.85 10.19
N GLY A 25 6.80 -10.48 11.07
CA GLY A 25 6.30 -9.12 11.19
C GLY A 25 5.27 -8.70 10.14
N HIS A 26 4.79 -9.64 9.31
CA HIS A 26 3.78 -9.35 8.29
C HIS A 26 2.56 -8.62 8.90
N MET A 27 2.18 -7.49 8.31
CA MET A 27 1.09 -6.62 8.74
C MET A 27 1.31 -5.96 10.13
N MET A 28 2.43 -6.18 10.81
CA MET A 28 2.70 -5.68 12.17
C MET A 28 3.77 -4.59 12.18
N PHE A 29 4.87 -4.82 11.50
CA PHE A 29 6.00 -3.90 11.44
C PHE A 29 6.89 -4.16 10.23
N VAL A 30 7.63 -3.15 9.82
CA VAL A 30 8.70 -3.27 8.81
C VAL A 30 9.95 -3.78 9.53
N ARG A 31 10.52 -4.89 9.04
CA ARG A 31 11.75 -5.44 9.59
C ARG A 31 12.94 -4.52 9.31
N ASP A 32 13.93 -4.55 10.18
CA ASP A 32 15.11 -3.68 10.05
C ASP A 32 15.94 -3.99 8.81
N ASP A 33 16.00 -5.27 8.41
CA ASP A 33 16.73 -5.73 7.23
C ASP A 33 16.09 -5.30 5.89
N GLU A 34 14.78 -5.01 5.87
CA GLU A 34 14.06 -4.54 4.69
C GLU A 34 13.75 -3.04 4.70
N ARG A 35 13.94 -2.37 5.83
CA ARG A 35 13.58 -0.94 6.01
C ARG A 35 14.18 -0.03 4.94
N HIS A 36 15.42 -0.30 4.50
CA HIS A 36 16.09 0.48 3.47
C HIS A 36 15.45 0.34 2.08
N LEU A 37 14.64 -0.70 1.84
CA LEU A 37 13.90 -0.93 0.60
C LEU A 37 12.57 -0.18 0.57
N VAL A 38 12.03 0.20 1.74
CA VAL A 38 10.74 0.91 1.87
C VAL A 38 10.99 2.40 1.75
N THR A 39 10.95 2.91 0.52
CA THR A 39 11.13 4.32 0.20
C THR A 39 9.78 5.01 -0.01
N GLY A 40 9.75 6.34 0.11
CA GLY A 40 8.55 7.13 -0.20
C GLY A 40 8.09 6.95 -1.66
N GLU A 41 9.05 6.80 -2.58
CA GLU A 41 8.76 6.53 -3.99
C GLU A 41 8.05 5.18 -4.17
N LEU A 42 8.56 4.13 -3.52
CA LEU A 42 7.93 2.82 -3.53
C LEU A 42 6.49 2.87 -2.99
N ILE A 43 6.28 3.57 -1.87
CA ILE A 43 4.95 3.72 -1.27
C ILE A 43 4.01 4.39 -2.26
N ARG A 44 4.42 5.50 -2.91
CA ARG A 44 3.61 6.18 -3.92
C ARG A 44 3.30 5.31 -5.13
N GLU A 45 4.25 4.51 -5.58
CA GLU A 45 4.09 3.63 -6.74
C GLU A 45 3.14 2.45 -6.45
N LYS A 46 3.28 1.82 -5.28
CA LYS A 46 2.60 0.55 -4.95
C LYS A 46 1.31 0.71 -4.16
N THR A 47 1.00 1.91 -3.69
CA THR A 47 -0.20 2.17 -2.88
C THR A 47 -1.01 3.34 -3.44
N PHE A 48 -2.22 3.55 -2.91
CA PHE A 48 -3.03 4.74 -3.17
C PHE A 48 -2.60 5.91 -2.28
N THR A 49 -1.30 6.19 -2.25
CA THR A 49 -0.72 7.33 -1.54
C THR A 49 -0.46 8.49 -2.51
N GLY A 50 -0.93 9.68 -2.17
CA GLY A 50 -0.75 10.88 -2.98
C GLY A 50 -1.48 12.07 -2.38
N THR A 51 -1.49 13.18 -3.09
CA THR A 51 -2.35 14.31 -2.78
C THR A 51 -3.82 13.96 -3.03
N ARG A 52 -4.74 14.76 -2.46
CA ARG A 52 -6.16 14.58 -2.70
C ARG A 52 -6.50 14.51 -4.20
N ASP A 53 -5.96 15.43 -4.99
CA ASP A 53 -6.26 15.52 -6.43
C ASP A 53 -5.74 14.32 -7.19
N GLU A 54 -4.53 13.84 -6.88
CA GLU A 54 -3.97 12.59 -7.45
C GLU A 54 -4.85 11.37 -7.13
N ILE A 55 -5.35 11.28 -5.89
CA ILE A 55 -6.24 10.18 -5.49
C ILE A 55 -7.59 10.28 -6.24
N VAL A 56 -8.18 11.47 -6.32
CA VAL A 56 -9.43 11.68 -7.08
C VAL A 56 -9.27 11.30 -8.54
N GLU A 57 -8.17 11.71 -9.17
CA GLU A 57 -7.87 11.34 -10.57
C GLU A 57 -7.75 9.81 -10.74
N ARG A 58 -6.96 9.14 -9.89
CA ARG A 58 -6.77 7.68 -9.95
C ARG A 58 -8.09 6.93 -9.76
N LEU A 59 -8.93 7.36 -8.81
CA LEU A 59 -10.23 6.75 -8.56
C LEU A 59 -11.22 7.02 -9.70
N THR A 60 -11.20 8.21 -10.27
CA THR A 60 -12.01 8.55 -11.46
C THR A 60 -11.64 7.66 -12.64
N ASN A 61 -10.36 7.42 -12.87
CA ASN A 61 -9.88 6.52 -13.92
C ASN A 61 -10.35 5.08 -13.69
N LEU A 62 -10.34 4.58 -12.45
CA LEU A 62 -10.89 3.26 -12.12
C LEU A 62 -12.40 3.20 -12.38
N ARG A 63 -13.16 4.21 -11.95
CA ARG A 63 -14.59 4.29 -12.23
C ARG A 63 -14.86 4.25 -13.75
N ASN A 64 -14.12 5.03 -14.54
CA ASN A 64 -14.26 5.08 -15.99
C ASN A 64 -13.87 3.75 -16.68
N ALA A 65 -13.00 2.96 -16.04
CA ALA A 65 -12.66 1.61 -16.45
C ALA A 65 -13.72 0.54 -16.04
N GLY A 66 -14.79 0.95 -15.35
CA GLY A 66 -15.92 0.09 -15.01
C GLY A 66 -15.95 -0.42 -13.55
N TYR A 67 -15.04 0.03 -12.69
CA TYR A 67 -15.09 -0.31 -11.26
C TYR A 67 -16.20 0.49 -10.59
N SER A 68 -17.14 -0.19 -9.94
CA SER A 68 -18.30 0.41 -9.27
C SER A 68 -18.18 0.48 -7.74
N GLN A 69 -17.18 -0.21 -7.18
CA GLN A 69 -16.98 -0.29 -5.74
C GLN A 69 -15.48 -0.24 -5.41
N ILE A 70 -15.16 0.47 -4.34
CA ILE A 70 -13.82 0.56 -3.78
C ILE A 70 -13.90 0.26 -2.30
N ALA A 71 -13.07 -0.65 -1.81
CA ALA A 71 -12.91 -0.94 -0.40
C ALA A 71 -11.65 -0.25 0.12
N VAL A 72 -11.79 0.49 1.20
CA VAL A 72 -10.67 1.15 1.88
C VAL A 72 -10.55 0.53 3.27
N GLN A 73 -9.35 0.05 3.59
CA GLN A 73 -9.04 -0.46 4.91
C GLN A 73 -8.42 0.64 5.76
N TYR A 74 -8.85 0.76 7.00
CA TYR A 74 -8.22 1.60 8.00
C TYR A 74 -7.85 0.77 9.24
N ASN A 75 -6.86 1.24 9.97
CA ASN A 75 -6.44 0.59 11.21
C ASN A 75 -7.32 1.08 12.38
N PRO A 76 -7.59 0.25 13.39
CA PRO A 76 -8.24 0.68 14.61
C PRO A 76 -7.55 1.91 15.22
N GLY A 77 -8.33 2.90 15.66
CA GLY A 77 -7.81 4.18 16.16
C GLY A 77 -7.51 5.22 15.06
N ARG A 78 -7.91 4.96 13.82
CA ARG A 78 -7.79 5.89 12.68
C ARG A 78 -9.15 6.13 12.03
N GLU A 79 -10.20 6.19 12.82
CA GLU A 79 -11.58 6.36 12.38
C GLU A 79 -11.81 7.69 11.65
N GLU A 80 -10.98 8.70 11.93
CA GLU A 80 -10.97 9.99 11.21
C GLU A 80 -10.75 9.83 9.70
N MET A 81 -10.12 8.73 9.27
CA MET A 81 -9.95 8.45 7.84
C MET A 81 -11.28 8.35 7.08
N VAL A 82 -12.36 7.97 7.74
CA VAL A 82 -13.69 7.93 7.12
C VAL A 82 -14.12 9.34 6.71
N GLU A 83 -13.87 10.33 7.56
CA GLU A 83 -14.19 11.74 7.27
C GLU A 83 -13.26 12.30 6.18
N ASP A 84 -11.98 11.92 6.18
CA ASP A 84 -11.01 12.34 5.17
C ASP A 84 -11.36 11.79 3.78
N TRP A 85 -11.91 10.58 3.70
CA TRP A 85 -12.30 9.95 2.44
C TRP A 85 -13.64 10.49 1.87
N ALA A 86 -14.53 10.99 2.68
CA ALA A 86 -15.83 11.47 2.24
C ALA A 86 -15.75 12.54 1.13
N PRO A 87 -14.94 13.62 1.25
CA PRO A 87 -14.81 14.61 0.19
C PRO A 87 -14.12 14.06 -1.08
N ILE A 88 -13.24 13.07 -0.95
CA ILE A 88 -12.60 12.40 -2.10
C ILE A 88 -13.66 11.64 -2.91
N LEU A 89 -14.46 10.81 -2.23
CA LEU A 89 -15.52 10.03 -2.87
C LEU A 89 -16.60 10.93 -3.51
N ASN A 90 -16.94 12.04 -2.88
CA ASN A 90 -17.88 13.01 -3.44
C ASN A 90 -17.31 13.66 -4.71
N ALA A 91 -16.03 14.02 -4.74
CA ALA A 91 -15.38 14.56 -5.93
C ALA A 91 -15.35 13.53 -7.07
N VAL A 92 -15.05 12.26 -6.79
CA VAL A 92 -15.09 11.18 -7.78
C VAL A 92 -16.51 10.99 -8.36
N LYS A 93 -17.55 11.05 -7.52
CA LYS A 93 -18.95 10.93 -7.98
C LYS A 93 -19.38 12.08 -8.88
N ALA A 94 -18.86 13.27 -8.63
CA ALA A 94 -19.21 14.49 -9.37
C ALA A 94 -18.45 14.63 -10.70
N ALA A 95 -17.34 13.94 -10.85
CA ALA A 95 -16.48 13.98 -12.04
C ALA A 95 -17.08 13.11 -13.24
#